data_a8b59cd57ceb5bc8963ebff73e22fe0b
#
_entry.id   a8b59cd57ceb5bc8963ebff73e22fe0b
#
_cell.length_a   1.000
_cell.length_b   1.000
_cell.length_c   1.000
_cell.angle_alpha   90.00
_cell.angle_beta   90.00
_cell.angle_gamma   90.00
#
_symmetry.space_group_name_H-M   'P 1'
#
loop_
_entity.id
_entity.type
_entity.pdbx_description
1 polymer ?
#
loop_
_entity_poly.entity_id
_entity_poly.type
_entity_poly.pdbx_seq_one_letter_code
_entity_poly.pdbx_strand_id
1 'polypeptide(L)'
;MTELAVANTQSKPGMLVANMIQQYLTFVLGREIFAINILNIKEIIEYGQLTEVPKMPAFIRGVINLRGAVVPVIDMAARFDKPTAEITRKTCIVIIEVAHADTTQVVGIMVDAVNEVVDIEAGNIEPAPSFGANIRVDFIEGMGKIEGKFIILLNVNKVLSVDEIASLTSGTRPAGQ
;
A
#
# COMPACT_ATOMS: atom_id res chain seq x y z
N MET A 1 -13.59 17.14 36.46
CA MET A 1 -13.61 17.06 36.06
C MET A 1 -13.54 16.55 34.98
N THR A 2 -13.39 16.13 34.62
CA THR A 2 -13.45 15.46 33.66
C THR A 2 -13.95 15.91 32.45
N GLU A 3 -14.84 16.48 32.41
CA GLU A 3 -15.47 16.91 31.27
C GLU A 3 -14.67 17.84 30.45
N LEU A 4 -13.63 18.30 30.95
CA LEU A 4 -12.79 19.19 30.19
C LEU A 4 -12.38 18.62 28.86
N ALA A 5 -11.91 17.41 28.88
CA ALA A 5 -11.44 16.80 27.65
C ALA A 5 -12.56 16.67 26.66
N VAL A 6 -13.72 16.37 27.15
CA VAL A 6 -14.85 16.20 26.27
C VAL A 6 -15.18 17.48 25.56
N ALA A 7 -15.18 18.56 26.29
CA ALA A 7 -15.48 19.83 25.71
C ALA A 7 -14.49 20.19 24.63
N ASN A 8 -13.24 19.89 24.89
CA ASN A 8 -12.22 20.21 23.92
C ASN A 8 -12.39 19.45 22.64
N THR A 9 -12.73 18.19 22.76
CA THR A 9 -12.83 17.38 21.57
C THR A 9 -13.91 17.85 20.66
N GLN A 10 -14.90 18.52 21.20
CA GLN A 10 -16.00 18.94 20.37
C GLN A 10 -15.75 20.21 19.62
N SER A 11 -14.80 20.97 20.06
CA SER A 11 -14.73 22.33 19.58
C SER A 11 -14.17 22.46 18.19
N LYS A 12 -13.15 21.72 17.81
CA LYS A 12 -12.49 21.96 16.54
C LYS A 12 -12.13 20.68 15.82
N PRO A 13 -12.99 20.22 14.94
CA PRO A 13 -12.72 18.99 14.21
C PRO A 13 -11.41 19.01 13.46
N GLY A 14 -11.03 20.14 12.89
CA GLY A 14 -9.77 20.22 12.17
C GLY A 14 -8.58 20.01 13.07
N MET A 15 -8.64 20.53 14.28
CA MET A 15 -7.55 20.33 15.22
C MET A 15 -7.45 18.88 15.65
N LEU A 16 -8.59 18.23 15.83
CA LEU A 16 -8.56 16.82 16.19
C LEU A 16 -7.87 16.01 15.12
N VAL A 17 -8.22 16.24 13.87
CA VAL A 17 -7.61 15.52 12.77
C VAL A 17 -6.10 15.77 12.74
N ALA A 18 -5.70 17.02 12.91
CA ALA A 18 -4.29 17.37 12.84
C ALA A 18 -3.46 16.72 13.94
N ASN A 19 -4.12 16.42 15.08
CA ASN A 19 -3.40 15.81 16.21
C ASN A 19 -3.52 14.31 16.25
N MET A 20 -4.28 13.71 15.35
CA MET A 20 -4.39 12.27 15.33
C MET A 20 -3.12 11.66 14.78
N ILE A 21 -2.74 10.55 15.38
CA ILE A 21 -1.55 9.83 14.97
C ILE A 21 -1.97 8.54 14.31
N GLN A 22 -1.41 8.29 13.14
CA GLN A 22 -1.64 7.04 12.44
C GLN A 22 -0.31 6.35 12.24
N GLN A 23 -0.36 5.04 12.13
CA GLN A 23 0.84 4.25 11.98
C GLN A 23 0.96 3.76 10.55
N TYR A 24 2.17 3.78 10.04
CA TYR A 24 2.45 3.39 8.68
C TYR A 24 3.63 2.44 8.66
N LEU A 25 3.52 1.42 7.83
CA LEU A 25 4.66 0.52 7.59
C LEU A 25 5.48 1.12 6.47
N THR A 26 6.76 1.35 6.73
CA THR A 26 7.66 1.86 5.70
C THR A 26 8.38 0.72 5.03
N PHE A 27 8.59 0.86 3.73
CA PHE A 27 9.30 -0.14 2.95
C PHE A 27 10.07 0.54 1.83
N VAL A 28 10.97 -0.22 1.24
CA VAL A 28 11.87 0.30 0.22
C VAL A 28 11.50 -0.23 -1.13
N LEU A 29 11.45 0.65 -2.12
CA LEU A 29 11.34 0.29 -3.52
C LEU A 29 12.44 1.06 -4.25
N GLY A 30 13.44 0.34 -4.75
CA GLY A 30 14.58 0.99 -5.34
C GLY A 30 15.33 1.79 -4.30
N ARG A 31 15.35 3.07 -4.46
CA ARG A 31 16.06 3.94 -3.52
C ARG A 31 15.12 4.81 -2.71
N GLU A 32 13.84 4.59 -2.84
CA GLU A 32 12.88 5.46 -2.20
C GLU A 32 12.12 4.72 -1.13
N ILE A 33 11.68 5.47 -0.14
CA ILE A 33 10.93 4.91 0.98
C ILE A 33 9.47 5.29 0.82
N PHE A 34 8.63 4.27 0.85
CA PHE A 34 7.19 4.42 0.75
C PHE A 34 6.57 3.90 2.04
N ALA A 35 5.31 4.20 2.24
CA ALA A 35 4.62 3.71 3.42
C ALA A 35 3.16 3.45 3.12
N ILE A 36 2.60 2.52 3.88
CA ILE A 36 1.20 2.16 3.77
C ILE A 36 0.62 2.13 5.17
N ASN A 37 -0.59 2.67 5.33
CA ASN A 37 -1.28 2.66 6.61
C ASN A 37 -1.42 1.22 7.10
N ILE A 38 -1.06 0.97 8.35
CA ILE A 38 -1.07 -0.39 8.87
C ILE A 38 -2.48 -0.97 8.93
N LEU A 39 -3.51 -0.15 8.91
CA LEU A 39 -4.88 -0.65 8.91
C LEU A 39 -5.21 -1.44 7.65
N ASN A 40 -4.44 -1.25 6.60
CA ASN A 40 -4.62 -1.99 5.36
C ASN A 40 -3.84 -3.30 5.34
N ILE A 41 -2.97 -3.52 6.31
CA ILE A 41 -2.04 -4.65 6.27
C ILE A 41 -2.57 -5.81 7.09
N LYS A 42 -2.57 -6.99 6.50
CA LYS A 42 -2.94 -8.20 7.23
C LYS A 42 -1.72 -8.89 7.81
N GLU A 43 -0.66 -9.02 7.03
CA GLU A 43 0.56 -9.65 7.51
C GLU A 43 1.68 -9.41 6.53
N ILE A 44 2.87 -9.73 6.93
CA ILE A 44 4.07 -9.61 6.10
C ILE A 44 4.72 -10.97 6.06
N ILE A 45 5.03 -11.46 4.87
CA ILE A 45 5.65 -12.75 4.72
C ILE A 45 6.91 -12.60 3.89
N GLU A 46 7.79 -13.58 4.02
CA GLU A 46 9.00 -13.59 3.22
C GLU A 46 8.66 -13.95 1.79
N TYR A 47 9.45 -13.41 0.87
CA TYR A 47 9.29 -13.79 -0.52
C TYR A 47 9.60 -15.27 -0.65
N GLY A 48 8.72 -16.00 -1.28
CA GLY A 48 8.90 -17.41 -1.44
C GLY A 48 8.45 -17.85 -2.81
N GLN A 49 7.95 -19.05 -2.88
CA GLN A 49 7.55 -19.60 -4.16
C GLN A 49 6.28 -18.94 -4.64
N LEU A 50 6.34 -18.43 -5.85
CA LEU A 50 5.19 -17.88 -6.54
C LEU A 50 4.88 -18.78 -7.72
N THR A 51 3.60 -18.88 -8.02
CA THR A 51 3.17 -19.54 -9.24
C THR A 51 2.93 -18.48 -10.27
N GLU A 52 3.68 -18.50 -11.35
CA GLU A 52 3.51 -17.51 -12.39
C GLU A 52 2.27 -17.83 -13.18
N VAL A 53 1.55 -16.77 -13.55
CA VAL A 53 0.34 -16.92 -14.34
C VAL A 53 0.61 -16.32 -15.71
N PRO A 54 0.47 -17.09 -16.78
CA PRO A 54 0.78 -16.57 -18.11
C PRO A 54 -0.20 -15.50 -18.54
N LYS A 55 0.28 -14.59 -19.38
CA LYS A 55 -0.54 -13.57 -20.02
C LYS A 55 -1.08 -12.55 -19.02
N MET A 56 -0.37 -12.36 -17.91
CA MET A 56 -0.74 -11.32 -16.97
C MET A 56 0.09 -10.08 -17.22
N PRO A 57 -0.40 -8.91 -16.82
CA PRO A 57 0.42 -7.70 -16.92
C PRO A 57 1.73 -7.85 -16.18
N ALA A 58 2.72 -7.07 -16.58
CA ALA A 58 4.05 -7.19 -16.00
C ALA A 58 4.06 -6.96 -14.50
N PHE A 59 3.13 -6.17 -13.97
CA PHE A 59 3.13 -5.90 -12.54
C PHE A 59 2.52 -7.03 -11.72
N ILE A 60 1.93 -8.04 -12.35
CA ILE A 60 1.46 -9.23 -11.63
C ILE A 60 2.61 -10.22 -11.63
N ARG A 61 3.21 -10.43 -10.47
CA ARG A 61 4.35 -11.33 -10.33
C ARG A 61 3.92 -12.78 -10.38
N GLY A 62 2.74 -13.05 -9.88
CA GLY A 62 2.23 -14.41 -9.81
C GLY A 62 1.21 -14.50 -8.71
N VAL A 63 0.93 -15.71 -8.26
CA VAL A 63 0.00 -15.92 -7.16
C VAL A 63 0.64 -16.81 -6.11
N ILE A 64 0.18 -16.67 -4.87
CA ILE A 64 0.62 -17.55 -3.80
C ILE A 64 -0.60 -18.17 -3.17
N ASN A 65 -0.37 -19.30 -2.51
CA ASN A 65 -1.41 -19.93 -1.72
C ASN A 65 -1.22 -19.49 -0.28
N LEU A 66 -2.20 -18.77 0.24
CA LEU A 66 -2.14 -18.28 1.60
C LEU A 66 -3.29 -18.91 2.36
N ARG A 67 -2.99 -19.96 3.12
CA ARG A 67 -3.99 -20.68 3.91
C ARG A 67 -5.17 -21.12 3.08
N GLY A 68 -4.89 -21.63 1.89
CA GLY A 68 -5.93 -22.13 1.02
C GLY A 68 -6.53 -21.13 0.07
N ALA A 69 -6.17 -19.86 0.21
CA ALA A 69 -6.67 -18.81 -0.67
C ALA A 69 -5.59 -18.46 -1.68
N VAL A 70 -6.02 -18.19 -2.91
CA VAL A 70 -5.13 -17.76 -3.96
C VAL A 70 -5.02 -16.24 -3.89
N VAL A 71 -3.81 -15.75 -3.68
CA VAL A 71 -3.57 -14.33 -3.51
C VAL A 71 -2.63 -13.84 -4.60
N PRO A 72 -3.05 -12.86 -5.42
CA PRO A 72 -2.16 -12.30 -6.43
C PRO A 72 -1.09 -11.45 -5.79
N VAL A 73 0.11 -11.50 -6.36
CA VAL A 73 1.23 -10.73 -5.86
C VAL A 73 1.62 -9.70 -6.90
N ILE A 74 1.62 -8.45 -6.48
CA ILE A 74 1.90 -7.30 -7.34
C ILE A 74 3.35 -6.88 -7.13
N ASP A 75 4.06 -6.71 -8.23
CA ASP A 75 5.40 -6.15 -8.19
C ASP A 75 5.27 -4.64 -8.18
N MET A 76 5.48 -4.04 -7.02
CA MET A 76 5.26 -2.61 -6.89
C MET A 76 6.20 -1.79 -7.77
N ALA A 77 7.42 -2.25 -7.95
CA ALA A 77 8.34 -1.54 -8.82
C ALA A 77 7.79 -1.51 -10.25
N ALA A 78 7.31 -2.65 -10.72
CA ALA A 78 6.74 -2.71 -12.06
C ALA A 78 5.47 -1.87 -12.16
N ARG A 79 4.69 -1.83 -11.08
CA ARG A 79 3.46 -1.02 -11.08
C ARG A 79 3.78 0.46 -11.25
N PHE A 80 4.94 0.90 -10.78
CA PHE A 80 5.37 2.27 -10.93
C PHE A 80 6.26 2.47 -12.17
N ASP A 81 6.25 1.49 -13.07
CA ASP A 81 7.03 1.54 -14.30
C ASP A 81 8.53 1.64 -14.04
N LYS A 82 8.97 1.01 -12.96
CA LYS A 82 10.38 0.93 -12.63
C LYS A 82 10.88 -0.48 -12.89
N PRO A 83 12.19 -0.64 -13.10
CA PRO A 83 12.72 -1.98 -13.28
C PRO A 83 12.48 -2.83 -12.06
N THR A 84 12.20 -4.10 -12.28
CA THR A 84 12.02 -5.04 -11.19
C THR A 84 13.34 -5.25 -10.49
N ALA A 85 13.33 -5.13 -9.17
CA ALA A 85 14.54 -5.30 -8.39
C ALA A 85 14.87 -6.79 -8.25
N GLU A 86 16.12 -7.06 -7.97
CA GLU A 86 16.53 -8.42 -7.71
C GLU A 86 15.91 -8.94 -6.43
N ILE A 87 15.62 -10.22 -6.42
CA ILE A 87 15.13 -10.87 -5.23
C ILE A 87 16.31 -11.11 -4.29
N THR A 88 16.17 -10.61 -3.06
CA THR A 88 17.21 -10.82 -2.05
C THR A 88 16.57 -11.41 -0.82
N ARG A 89 17.35 -11.61 0.22
CA ARG A 89 16.83 -12.11 1.47
C ARG A 89 15.85 -11.13 2.12
N LYS A 90 15.96 -9.86 1.77
CA LYS A 90 15.11 -8.83 2.35
C LYS A 90 13.80 -8.65 1.59
N THR A 91 13.67 -9.24 0.43
CA THR A 91 12.46 -9.13 -0.36
C THR A 91 11.29 -9.74 0.42
N CYS A 92 10.23 -8.97 0.55
CA CYS A 92 9.06 -9.39 1.32
C CYS A 92 7.79 -9.19 0.52
N ILE A 93 6.75 -9.88 0.94
CA ILE A 93 5.42 -9.67 0.40
C ILE A 93 4.56 -9.15 1.53
N VAL A 94 3.99 -7.97 1.34
CA VAL A 94 3.08 -7.39 2.32
C VAL A 94 1.67 -7.72 1.88
N ILE A 95 0.95 -8.44 2.74
CA ILE A 95 -0.42 -8.85 2.42
C ILE A 95 -1.36 -7.77 2.91
N ILE A 96 -2.15 -7.22 2.00
CA ILE A 96 -3.03 -6.11 2.32
C ILE A 96 -4.44 -6.42 1.89
N GLU A 97 -5.37 -5.65 2.44
CA GLU A 97 -6.76 -5.68 2.01
C GLU A 97 -7.09 -4.41 1.26
N VAL A 98 -7.71 -4.57 0.12
CA VAL A 98 -8.11 -3.46 -0.73
C VAL A 98 -9.63 -3.43 -0.78
N ALA A 99 -10.21 -2.28 -0.52
CA ALA A 99 -11.66 -2.15 -0.52
C ALA A 99 -12.21 -1.99 -1.92
N HIS A 100 -13.36 -2.59 -2.17
CA HIS A 100 -14.02 -2.46 -3.45
C HIS A 100 -15.52 -2.59 -3.24
N ALA A 101 -16.22 -1.47 -3.39
CA ALA A 101 -17.68 -1.46 -3.17
C ALA A 101 -17.98 -2.05 -1.79
N ASP A 102 -18.71 -3.13 -1.75
CA ASP A 102 -19.09 -3.73 -0.48
C ASP A 102 -18.18 -4.86 -0.05
N THR A 103 -17.12 -5.12 -0.79
CA THR A 103 -16.25 -6.26 -0.49
C THR A 103 -14.82 -5.79 -0.34
N THR A 104 -13.98 -6.70 0.15
CA THR A 104 -12.55 -6.46 0.19
C THR A 104 -11.86 -7.58 -0.55
N GLN A 105 -10.67 -7.27 -1.02
CA GLN A 105 -9.85 -8.25 -1.71
C GLN A 105 -8.47 -8.27 -1.10
N VAL A 106 -7.93 -9.46 -0.93
CA VAL A 106 -6.60 -9.63 -0.36
C VAL A 106 -5.60 -9.71 -1.50
N VAL A 107 -4.55 -8.92 -1.38
CA VAL A 107 -3.53 -8.82 -2.40
C VAL A 107 -2.18 -8.77 -1.71
N GLY A 108 -1.16 -9.35 -2.33
CA GLY A 108 0.19 -9.22 -1.83
C GLY A 108 0.96 -8.21 -2.67
N ILE A 109 1.77 -7.41 -2.03
CA ILE A 109 2.67 -6.52 -2.77
C ILE A 109 4.11 -6.91 -2.45
N MET A 110 4.90 -7.00 -3.50
CA MET A 110 6.31 -7.36 -3.36
C MET A 110 7.12 -6.09 -3.22
N VAL A 111 7.91 -6.01 -2.17
CA VAL A 111 8.75 -4.85 -1.91
C VAL A 111 10.18 -5.30 -1.68
N ASP A 112 11.12 -4.39 -1.88
CA ASP A 112 12.54 -4.72 -1.76
C ASP A 112 12.92 -5.06 -0.33
N ALA A 113 12.36 -4.34 0.62
CA ALA A 113 12.62 -4.57 2.03
C ALA A 113 11.58 -3.82 2.84
N VAL A 114 11.27 -4.36 4.01
CA VAL A 114 10.40 -3.70 4.97
C VAL A 114 11.29 -3.07 6.02
N ASN A 115 11.02 -1.81 6.35
CA ASN A 115 11.82 -1.11 7.36
C ASN A 115 11.18 -1.19 8.74
N GLU A 116 10.23 -0.33 9.01
CA GLU A 116 9.67 -0.22 10.35
C GLU A 116 8.31 0.42 10.29
N VAL A 117 7.59 0.34 11.39
CA VAL A 117 6.32 1.04 11.54
C VAL A 117 6.62 2.39 12.20
N VAL A 118 6.11 3.45 11.62
CA VAL A 118 6.35 4.80 12.13
C VAL A 118 5.02 5.45 12.45
N ASP A 119 5.05 6.37 13.40
CA ASP A 119 3.88 7.17 13.78
C ASP A 119 3.96 8.50 13.04
N ILE A 120 2.88 8.88 12.39
CA ILE A 120 2.83 10.17 11.69
C ILE A 120 1.56 10.88 12.10
N GLU A 121 1.73 12.10 12.61
CA GLU A 121 0.59 12.93 12.92
C GLU A 121 -0.03 13.45 11.64
N ALA A 122 -1.35 13.53 11.61
CA ALA A 122 -2.03 13.99 10.42
C ALA A 122 -1.57 15.38 9.99
N GLY A 123 -1.19 16.20 10.96
CA GLY A 123 -0.68 17.53 10.63
C GLY A 123 0.66 17.53 9.94
N ASN A 124 1.36 16.40 9.96
CA ASN A 124 2.64 16.29 9.29
C ASN A 124 2.53 15.59 7.92
N ILE A 125 1.32 15.44 7.44
CA ILE A 125 1.10 14.86 6.12
C ILE A 125 0.72 15.98 5.17
N GLU A 126 1.50 16.15 4.13
CA GLU A 126 1.27 17.19 3.15
C GLU A 126 0.73 16.57 1.87
N PRO A 127 -0.04 17.35 1.09
CA PRO A 127 -0.54 16.80 -0.16
C PRO A 127 0.57 16.48 -1.13
N ALA A 128 0.29 15.56 -2.04
CA ALA A 128 1.27 15.18 -3.03
C ALA A 128 1.58 16.37 -3.94
N PRO A 129 2.85 16.63 -4.18
CA PRO A 129 3.19 17.70 -5.11
C PRO A 129 2.89 17.27 -6.55
N SER A 130 2.59 18.25 -7.36
CA SER A 130 2.27 17.97 -8.76
C SER A 130 3.47 18.30 -9.64
N PHE A 131 4.60 17.69 -9.36
CA PHE A 131 5.75 17.93 -10.19
C PHE A 131 6.11 16.63 -10.89
N GLY A 132 5.96 16.50 -12.05
CA GLY A 132 6.37 15.43 -12.92
C GLY A 132 7.06 14.22 -12.29
N ALA A 133 6.56 13.76 -11.19
CA ALA A 133 7.14 12.60 -10.55
C ALA A 133 6.90 11.37 -11.41
N ASN A 134 7.74 10.38 -11.24
CA ASN A 134 7.56 9.12 -11.95
C ASN A 134 6.37 8.33 -11.45
N ILE A 135 5.79 8.77 -10.35
CA ILE A 135 4.64 8.09 -9.75
C ILE A 135 3.42 8.95 -9.97
N ARG A 136 2.35 8.32 -10.38
CA ARG A 136 1.11 9.04 -10.60
C ARG A 136 0.63 9.65 -9.29
N VAL A 137 0.20 10.92 -9.37
CA VAL A 137 -0.20 11.65 -8.17
C VAL A 137 -1.39 10.98 -7.49
N ASP A 138 -2.28 10.37 -8.24
CA ASP A 138 -3.44 9.73 -7.63
C ASP A 138 -3.06 8.48 -6.84
N PHE A 139 -1.85 7.94 -7.03
CA PHE A 139 -1.38 6.82 -6.23
C PHE A 139 -0.92 7.27 -4.85
N ILE A 140 -0.70 8.56 -4.65
CA ILE A 140 -0.10 9.08 -3.44
C ILE A 140 -1.18 9.66 -2.54
N GLU A 141 -1.26 9.14 -1.33
CA GLU A 141 -2.17 9.67 -0.34
C GLU A 141 -1.66 10.99 0.22
N GLY A 142 -0.35 11.11 0.35
CA GLY A 142 0.27 12.31 0.85
C GLY A 142 1.75 12.07 1.06
N MET A 143 2.41 13.10 1.58
CA MET A 143 3.82 13.04 1.89
C MET A 143 3.96 13.19 3.39
N GLY A 144 4.44 12.16 4.05
CA GLY A 144 4.65 12.22 5.49
C GLY A 144 6.04 12.78 5.78
N LYS A 145 6.13 13.63 6.77
CA LYS A 145 7.40 14.23 7.15
C LYS A 145 7.88 13.62 8.46
N ILE A 146 9.03 12.99 8.42
CA ILE A 146 9.62 12.38 9.60
C ILE A 146 11.08 12.75 9.66
N GLU A 147 11.48 13.40 10.74
CA GLU A 147 12.87 13.74 10.99
C GLU A 147 13.49 14.46 9.78
N GLY A 148 12.74 15.38 9.20
CA GLY A 148 13.24 16.16 8.09
C GLY A 148 13.19 15.48 6.74
N LYS A 149 12.74 14.24 6.69
CA LYS A 149 12.66 13.50 5.45
C LYS A 149 11.21 13.26 5.08
N PHE A 150 10.97 13.19 3.77
CA PHE A 150 9.63 12.90 3.29
C PHE A 150 9.51 11.43 2.93
N ILE A 151 8.38 10.86 3.30
CA ILE A 151 8.04 9.49 2.97
C ILE A 151 6.76 9.53 2.15
N ILE A 152 6.75 8.79 1.06
CA ILE A 152 5.59 8.79 0.18
C ILE A 152 4.55 7.82 0.73
N LEU A 153 3.38 8.35 1.09
CA LEU A 153 2.29 7.55 1.62
C LEU A 153 1.42 7.12 0.45
N LEU A 154 1.28 5.82 0.28
CA LEU A 154 0.56 5.28 -0.87
C LEU A 154 -0.90 5.04 -0.54
N ASN A 155 -1.75 5.30 -1.53
CA ASN A 155 -3.17 4.97 -1.44
C ASN A 155 -3.35 3.62 -2.10
N VAL A 156 -3.45 2.56 -1.29
CA VAL A 156 -3.48 1.21 -1.83
C VAL A 156 -4.69 0.98 -2.73
N ASN A 157 -5.80 1.66 -2.46
CA ASN A 157 -6.98 1.46 -3.28
C ASN A 157 -6.81 2.05 -4.68
N LYS A 158 -5.94 3.04 -4.81
CA LYS A 158 -5.67 3.65 -6.11
C LYS A 158 -4.52 2.96 -6.83
N VAL A 159 -3.48 2.62 -6.07
CA VAL A 159 -2.33 1.95 -6.65
C VAL A 159 -2.73 0.61 -7.23
N LEU A 160 -3.55 -0.11 -6.49
CA LEU A 160 -3.99 -1.43 -6.90
C LEU A 160 -5.45 -1.33 -7.32
N SER A 161 -5.66 -0.77 -8.51
CA SER A 161 -7.01 -0.62 -9.01
C SER A 161 -7.79 -1.91 -8.82
N VAL A 162 -8.80 -1.86 -7.98
CA VAL A 162 -9.54 -3.07 -7.63
C VAL A 162 -10.22 -3.66 -8.85
N ASP A 163 -10.73 -2.80 -9.73
CA ASP A 163 -11.33 -3.30 -10.95
C ASP A 163 -10.33 -4.08 -11.78
N GLU A 164 -9.14 -3.55 -11.87
CA GLU A 164 -8.07 -4.19 -12.60
C GLU A 164 -7.73 -5.55 -11.98
N ILE A 165 -7.57 -5.56 -10.67
CA ILE A 165 -7.21 -6.79 -9.96
C ILE A 165 -8.35 -7.80 -10.02
N ALA A 166 -9.57 -7.34 -9.84
CA ALA A 166 -10.71 -8.24 -9.86
C ALA A 166 -10.86 -8.92 -11.21
N SER A 167 -10.64 -8.19 -12.29
CA SER A 167 -10.75 -8.80 -13.59
C SER A 167 -9.63 -9.81 -13.85
N LEU A 168 -8.47 -9.61 -13.23
CA LEU A 168 -7.38 -10.56 -13.39
C LEU A 168 -7.58 -11.82 -12.57
N THR A 169 -8.10 -11.66 -11.35
CA THR A 169 -8.19 -12.81 -10.46
C THR A 169 -9.46 -13.61 -10.62
N SER A 170 -10.51 -13.00 -11.09
CA SER A 170 -11.75 -13.72 -11.25
C SER A 170 -11.72 -14.58 -12.50
N GLY A 171 -10.66 -14.55 -13.15
CA GLY A 171 -10.56 -15.44 -14.18
C GLY A 171 -10.96 -14.95 -15.46
N THR A 172 -11.16 -15.08 -15.01
CA THR A 172 -11.49 -15.11 -15.65
C THR A 172 -12.12 -14.91 -16.52
N ARG A 173 -12.49 -14.99 -16.81
CA ARG A 173 -13.08 -14.97 -17.51
C ARG A 173 -13.09 -14.93 -18.40
N PRO A 174 -12.98 -15.26 -18.71
CA PRO A 174 -13.15 -15.40 -19.50
C PRO A 174 -13.59 -15.37 -20.21
N ALA A 175 -13.58 -15.24 -20.24
CA ALA A 175 -14.02 -15.26 -20.84
C ALA A 175 -14.20 -15.45 -21.57
N GLY A 176 -14.27 -15.65 -21.50
CA GLY A 176 -14.53 -15.91 -22.15
C GLY A 176 -14.54 -16.01 -22.57
N GLN A 177 -14.45 -16.06 -22.37
CA GLN A 177 -14.56 -16.33 -22.76
C GLN A 177 -14.44 -16.47 -23.35
#